data_3bbb50bb13d483bd8cd2279f632771e0
#
_entry.id   3bbb50bb13d483bd8cd2279f632771e0
#
_cell.length_a   1.000
_cell.length_b   1.000
_cell.length_c   1.000
_cell.angle_alpha   90.00
_cell.angle_beta   90.00
_cell.angle_gamma   90.00
#
_symmetry.space_group_name_H-M   'P 1'
#
loop_
_entity.id
_entity.type
_entity.pdbx_description
1 polymer ?
#
loop_
_entity_poly.entity_id
_entity_poly.type
_entity_poly.pdbx_seq_one_letter_code
_entity_poly.pdbx_strand_id
1 'polypeptide(L)'
;FVGYELEKPKYDVEECQQRDMTYSAPLKVTLRLIVFDIDEDTGAKSVKDIKEQDVFMGDMPLMTPNGTFVVNGTERVIVSQMHRSPGVFFDHDKGKTHSSGKLLFACRIIPYRGSWLDVEFDAKDIVYARIDRRRKLPVTTLLYSLGMDQEGIMDAYYNTVDYKIAKNKTWVTKFFPDRIRGTRPAYDLIDAGTGEI
;
A
#
# COMPACT_ATOMS: atom_id res chain seq x y z
N PHE A 1 15.38 9.46 16.06
CA PHE A 1 14.57 10.37 16.87
C PHE A 1 14.82 10.07 18.35
N VAL A 2 15.16 11.10 19.14
CA VAL A 2 15.37 10.97 20.59
C VAL A 2 14.22 11.59 21.36
N GLY A 3 13.86 12.83 21.01
CA GLY A 3 12.79 13.56 21.64
C GLY A 3 12.41 14.82 20.86
N TYR A 4 11.42 15.54 21.35
CA TYR A 4 11.05 16.84 20.82
C TYR A 4 10.75 17.81 21.96
N GLU A 5 10.89 19.09 21.66
CA GLU A 5 10.53 20.18 22.56
C GLU A 5 9.75 21.24 21.79
N LEU A 6 8.65 21.69 22.37
CA LEU A 6 7.94 22.90 21.94
C LEU A 6 8.38 24.06 22.85
N GLU A 7 9.09 25.01 22.27
CA GLU A 7 9.52 26.20 22.99
C GLU A 7 8.33 27.09 23.33
N LYS A 8 8.52 28.02 24.23
CA LYS A 8 7.48 29.01 24.57
C LYS A 8 7.21 29.91 23.35
N PRO A 9 5.93 30.23 23.05
CA PRO A 9 5.60 31.23 22.05
C PRO A 9 6.31 32.54 22.31
N LYS A 10 6.75 33.18 21.23
CA LYS A 10 7.45 34.49 21.32
C LYS A 10 6.51 35.62 21.75
N TYR A 11 5.26 35.53 21.31
CA TYR A 11 4.21 36.50 21.57
C TYR A 11 2.97 35.81 22.11
N ASP A 12 2.17 36.49 22.91
CA ASP A 12 0.90 36.01 23.39
C ASP A 12 -0.20 36.13 22.30
N VAL A 13 -1.41 35.67 22.61
CA VAL A 13 -2.53 35.69 21.68
C VAL A 13 -2.94 37.11 21.29
N GLU A 14 -3.03 38.01 22.24
CA GLU A 14 -3.45 39.39 22.01
C GLU A 14 -2.42 40.15 21.17
N GLU A 15 -1.15 39.98 21.48
CA GLU A 15 -0.06 40.59 20.73
C GLU A 15 0.03 40.08 19.30
N CYS A 16 -0.22 38.78 19.08
CA CYS A 16 -0.30 38.21 17.74
C CYS A 16 -1.46 38.78 16.92
N GLN A 17 -2.61 39.02 17.54
CA GLN A 17 -3.75 39.66 16.88
C GLN A 17 -3.47 41.11 16.49
N GLN A 18 -2.83 41.87 17.40
CA GLN A 18 -2.50 43.25 17.13
C GLN A 18 -1.41 43.49 16.08
N ARG A 19 -0.48 42.53 15.97
CA ARG A 19 0.65 42.58 15.05
C ARG A 19 0.47 41.81 13.76
N ASP A 20 -0.72 41.27 13.49
CA ASP A 20 -1.01 40.40 12.33
C ASP A 20 -0.07 39.19 12.24
N MET A 21 0.25 38.59 13.39
CA MET A 21 1.16 37.45 13.50
C MET A 21 0.40 36.15 13.79
N THR A 22 1.09 35.03 13.62
CA THR A 22 0.57 33.69 13.94
C THR A 22 1.00 33.28 15.34
N TYR A 23 0.05 32.89 16.19
CA TYR A 23 0.33 32.33 17.51
C TYR A 23 0.87 30.92 17.36
N SER A 24 2.17 30.76 17.54
CA SER A 24 2.89 29.47 17.29
C SER A 24 4.06 29.33 18.28
N ALA A 25 4.48 28.07 18.43
CA ALA A 25 5.66 27.72 19.20
C ALA A 25 6.70 27.05 18.30
N PRO A 26 8.00 27.38 18.43
CA PRO A 26 9.05 26.68 17.72
C PRO A 26 9.12 25.23 18.14
N LEU A 27 9.14 24.32 17.14
CA LEU A 27 9.34 22.89 17.34
C LEU A 27 10.81 22.54 17.09
N LYS A 28 11.47 22.02 18.11
CA LYS A 28 12.81 21.43 18.04
C LYS A 28 12.73 19.92 18.21
N VAL A 29 13.50 19.21 17.42
CA VAL A 29 13.58 17.74 17.45
C VAL A 29 15.04 17.35 17.68
N THR A 30 15.26 16.52 18.68
CA THR A 30 16.58 15.94 18.96
C THR A 30 16.74 14.68 18.12
N LEU A 31 17.69 14.73 17.21
CA LEU A 31 18.04 13.62 16.33
C LEU A 31 19.41 13.04 16.70
N ARG A 32 19.50 11.72 16.73
CA ARG A 32 20.74 10.98 16.97
C ARG A 32 21.11 10.19 15.73
N LEU A 33 22.29 10.47 15.17
CA LEU A 33 22.88 9.69 14.09
C LEU A 33 23.87 8.69 14.69
N ILE A 34 23.66 7.42 14.45
CA ILE A 34 24.56 6.35 14.84
C ILE A 34 25.23 5.84 13.56
N VAL A 35 26.53 5.98 13.47
CA VAL A 35 27.35 5.49 12.37
C VAL A 35 27.89 4.13 12.77
N PHE A 36 27.68 3.13 11.92
CA PHE A 36 28.18 1.78 12.13
C PHE A 36 29.33 1.48 11.15
N ASP A 37 30.37 0.83 11.65
CA ASP A 37 31.30 0.07 10.82
C ASP A 37 30.74 -1.35 10.68
N ILE A 38 30.66 -1.82 9.45
CA ILE A 38 30.19 -3.17 9.13
C ILE A 38 31.41 -3.98 8.67
N ASP A 39 31.69 -5.06 9.39
CA ASP A 39 32.70 -6.03 8.99
C ASP A 39 32.18 -6.82 7.78
N GLU A 40 32.89 -6.73 6.66
CA GLU A 40 32.49 -7.37 5.38
C GLU A 40 32.46 -8.90 5.46
N ASP A 41 33.31 -9.51 6.31
CA ASP A 41 33.42 -10.96 6.41
C ASP A 41 32.36 -11.57 7.34
N THR A 42 32.07 -10.90 8.45
CA THR A 42 31.16 -11.43 9.49
C THR A 42 29.78 -10.78 9.48
N GLY A 43 29.63 -9.64 8.80
CA GLY A 43 28.41 -8.83 8.83
C GLY A 43 28.14 -8.17 10.20
N ALA A 44 29.09 -8.24 11.14
CA ALA A 44 28.97 -7.64 12.45
C ALA A 44 29.00 -6.13 12.38
N LYS A 45 28.06 -5.46 13.10
CA LYS A 45 27.95 -4.01 13.18
C LYS A 45 28.56 -3.51 14.49
N SER A 46 29.59 -2.69 14.41
CA SER A 46 30.14 -1.96 15.55
C SER A 46 29.84 -0.48 15.43
N VAL A 47 29.56 0.17 16.56
CA VAL A 47 29.29 1.62 16.58
C VAL A 47 30.59 2.38 16.37
N LYS A 48 30.68 3.15 15.27
CA LYS A 48 31.84 3.97 14.94
C LYS A 48 31.73 5.37 15.57
N ASP A 49 30.57 6.00 15.47
CA ASP A 49 30.34 7.36 15.96
C ASP A 49 28.86 7.55 16.31
N ILE A 50 28.62 8.43 17.28
CA ILE A 50 27.28 8.88 17.67
C ILE A 50 27.25 10.39 17.69
N LYS A 51 26.40 10.99 16.85
CA LYS A 51 26.16 12.43 16.82
C LYS A 51 24.74 12.73 17.22
N GLU A 52 24.56 13.69 18.12
CA GLU A 52 23.27 14.15 18.55
C GLU A 52 23.15 15.65 18.34
N GLN A 53 22.02 16.11 17.80
CA GLN A 53 21.79 17.50 17.48
C GLN A 53 20.30 17.84 17.57
N ASP A 54 20.02 19.04 18.11
CA ASP A 54 18.68 19.63 18.05
C ASP A 54 18.49 20.35 16.72
N VAL A 55 17.42 19.99 16.03
CA VAL A 55 17.07 20.55 14.73
C VAL A 55 15.74 21.30 14.85
N PHE A 56 15.75 22.55 14.42
CA PHE A 56 14.54 23.35 14.29
C PHE A 56 13.70 22.82 13.10
N MET A 57 12.46 22.39 13.38
CA MET A 57 11.57 21.81 12.38
C MET A 57 10.57 22.80 11.80
N GLY A 58 10.40 23.96 12.46
CA GLY A 58 9.44 24.97 12.08
C GLY A 58 8.60 25.43 13.27
N ASP A 59 7.69 26.35 13.01
CA ASP A 59 6.75 26.86 14.01
C ASP A 59 5.44 26.08 13.97
N MET A 60 5.04 25.54 15.12
CA MET A 60 3.78 24.82 15.28
C MET A 60 2.69 25.78 15.75
N PRO A 61 1.63 26.03 14.97
CA PRO A 61 0.50 26.85 15.46
C PRO A 61 -0.11 26.22 16.71
N LEU A 62 -0.41 27.05 17.70
CA LEU A 62 -1.00 26.63 18.96
C LEU A 62 -2.49 26.99 19.01
N MET A 63 -3.25 26.08 19.62
CA MET A 63 -4.66 26.30 19.87
C MET A 63 -4.82 27.20 21.11
N THR A 64 -5.71 28.20 21.03
CA THR A 64 -6.10 29.02 22.16
C THR A 64 -7.05 28.26 23.10
N PRO A 65 -7.26 28.70 24.32
CA PRO A 65 -8.24 28.10 25.25
C PRO A 65 -9.67 28.02 24.68
N ASN A 66 -10.02 28.89 23.72
CA ASN A 66 -11.33 28.92 23.06
C ASN A 66 -11.46 27.92 21.92
N GLY A 67 -10.44 27.10 21.63
CA GLY A 67 -10.45 26.16 20.54
C GLY A 67 -10.19 26.77 19.17
N THR A 68 -9.61 27.93 19.10
CA THR A 68 -9.30 28.67 17.88
C THR A 68 -7.77 28.73 17.64
N PHE A 69 -7.38 29.09 16.41
CA PHE A 69 -6.01 29.38 16.03
C PHE A 69 -5.91 30.83 15.58
N VAL A 70 -4.85 31.52 15.95
CA VAL A 70 -4.56 32.89 15.45
C VAL A 70 -3.55 32.77 14.32
N VAL A 71 -3.99 33.02 13.08
CA VAL A 71 -3.16 32.98 11.89
C VAL A 71 -3.16 34.34 11.22
N ASN A 72 -1.98 34.95 11.10
CA ASN A 72 -1.81 36.29 10.55
C ASN A 72 -2.77 37.31 11.21
N GLY A 73 -2.86 37.27 12.54
CA GLY A 73 -3.72 38.14 13.30
C GLY A 73 -5.21 37.81 13.29
N THR A 74 -5.65 36.86 12.46
CA THR A 74 -7.06 36.47 12.34
C THR A 74 -7.33 35.23 13.13
N GLU A 75 -8.35 35.24 13.96
CA GLU A 75 -8.81 34.04 14.68
C GLU A 75 -9.58 33.13 13.76
N ARG A 76 -9.17 31.86 13.71
CA ARG A 76 -9.71 30.84 12.80
C ARG A 76 -10.04 29.57 13.55
N VAL A 77 -10.99 28.83 13.02
CA VAL A 77 -11.40 27.51 13.52
C VAL A 77 -11.19 26.48 12.41
N ILE A 78 -10.69 25.30 12.79
CA ILE A 78 -10.59 24.17 11.86
C ILE A 78 -11.95 23.48 11.79
N VAL A 79 -12.54 23.48 10.60
CA VAL A 79 -13.82 22.84 10.33
C VAL A 79 -13.57 21.42 9.83
N SER A 80 -14.27 20.45 10.42
CA SER A 80 -14.22 19.05 9.96
C SER A 80 -14.77 18.96 8.54
N GLN A 81 -14.01 18.33 7.66
CA GLN A 81 -14.40 18.08 6.28
C GLN A 81 -14.87 16.64 6.12
N MET A 82 -16.05 16.48 5.50
CA MET A 82 -16.54 15.15 5.15
C MET A 82 -15.69 14.54 4.03
N HIS A 83 -15.25 13.31 4.23
CA HIS A 83 -14.54 12.55 3.22
C HIS A 83 -14.97 11.08 3.24
N ARG A 84 -14.67 10.36 2.18
CA ARG A 84 -14.92 8.92 2.14
C ARG A 84 -14.03 8.22 3.17
N SER A 85 -14.61 7.30 3.95
CA SER A 85 -13.85 6.57 4.97
C SER A 85 -12.71 5.76 4.34
N PRO A 86 -11.58 5.59 5.04
CA PRO A 86 -10.57 4.62 4.62
C PRO A 86 -11.17 3.22 4.55
N GLY A 87 -10.71 2.42 3.59
CA GLY A 87 -11.18 1.05 3.42
C GLY A 87 -11.09 0.57 1.98
N VAL A 88 -11.69 -0.60 1.74
CA VAL A 88 -11.74 -1.25 0.43
C VAL A 88 -13.18 -1.18 -0.07
N PHE A 89 -13.35 -0.66 -1.27
CA PHE A 89 -14.66 -0.49 -1.91
C PHE A 89 -14.70 -1.27 -3.21
N PHE A 90 -15.71 -2.10 -3.37
CA PHE A 90 -15.97 -2.84 -4.60
C PHE A 90 -17.11 -2.19 -5.37
N ASP A 91 -16.92 -2.05 -6.67
CA ASP A 91 -17.89 -1.42 -7.56
C ASP A 91 -17.84 -2.08 -8.95
N HIS A 92 -18.76 -1.72 -9.82
CA HIS A 92 -18.79 -2.11 -11.22
C HIS A 92 -19.40 -1.00 -12.09
N ASP A 93 -19.09 -1.01 -13.39
CA ASP A 93 -19.53 0.00 -14.37
C ASP A 93 -21.00 -0.11 -14.80
N LYS A 94 -21.75 -1.08 -14.27
CA LYS A 94 -23.14 -1.41 -14.68
C LYS A 94 -23.30 -1.76 -16.16
N GLY A 95 -22.21 -2.27 -16.79
CA GLY A 95 -22.20 -2.65 -18.20
C GLY A 95 -22.23 -1.48 -19.18
N LYS A 96 -21.92 -0.27 -18.76
CA LYS A 96 -22.00 0.93 -19.61
C LYS A 96 -20.78 1.14 -20.51
N THR A 97 -19.62 0.61 -20.11
CA THR A 97 -18.34 0.86 -20.78
C THR A 97 -18.15 0.01 -22.02
N HIS A 98 -18.68 -1.23 -22.04
CA HIS A 98 -18.54 -2.15 -23.16
C HIS A 98 -19.89 -2.41 -23.85
N SER A 99 -19.90 -2.45 -25.19
CA SER A 99 -21.10 -2.64 -26.02
C SER A 99 -21.85 -3.96 -25.75
N SER A 100 -21.17 -4.98 -25.25
CA SER A 100 -21.78 -6.28 -24.89
C SER A 100 -22.55 -6.27 -23.58
N GLY A 101 -22.56 -5.15 -22.83
CA GLY A 101 -23.15 -5.08 -21.50
C GLY A 101 -22.37 -5.83 -20.40
N LYS A 102 -21.14 -6.28 -20.68
CA LYS A 102 -20.28 -6.96 -19.73
C LYS A 102 -19.98 -6.07 -18.53
N LEU A 103 -20.17 -6.62 -17.33
CA LEU A 103 -19.84 -5.94 -16.09
C LEU A 103 -18.32 -5.91 -15.90
N LEU A 104 -17.75 -4.72 -15.79
CA LEU A 104 -16.36 -4.52 -15.45
C LEU A 104 -16.27 -4.19 -13.96
N PHE A 105 -15.69 -5.09 -13.21
CA PHE A 105 -15.53 -4.94 -11.77
C PHE A 105 -14.30 -4.11 -11.46
N ALA A 106 -14.40 -3.34 -10.39
CA ALA A 106 -13.32 -2.51 -9.87
C ALA A 106 -13.26 -2.60 -8.35
N CYS A 107 -12.08 -2.43 -7.81
CA CYS A 107 -11.83 -2.33 -6.38
C CYS A 107 -11.01 -1.07 -6.13
N ARG A 108 -11.42 -0.26 -5.16
CA ARG A 108 -10.69 0.93 -4.72
C ARG A 108 -10.25 0.80 -3.30
N ILE A 109 -8.96 0.93 -3.06
CA ILE A 109 -8.33 0.93 -1.75
C ILE A 109 -8.01 2.36 -1.38
N ILE A 110 -8.68 2.86 -0.34
CA ILE A 110 -8.53 4.22 0.18
C ILE A 110 -7.81 4.14 1.51
N PRO A 111 -6.57 4.65 1.64
CA PRO A 111 -5.85 4.70 2.90
C PRO A 111 -6.37 5.87 3.76
N TYR A 112 -6.04 5.86 5.05
CA TYR A 112 -6.29 7.00 5.93
C TYR A 112 -5.56 8.26 5.44
N ARG A 113 -4.32 8.08 4.99
CA ARG A 113 -3.48 9.15 4.41
C ARG A 113 -2.55 8.53 3.37
N GLY A 114 -2.56 9.05 2.16
CA GLY A 114 -1.69 8.61 1.07
C GLY A 114 -2.44 8.41 -0.24
N SER A 115 -1.77 7.79 -1.18
CA SER A 115 -2.25 7.56 -2.54
C SER A 115 -3.32 6.47 -2.58
N TRP A 116 -4.34 6.68 -3.41
CA TRP A 116 -5.36 5.67 -3.66
C TRP A 116 -4.86 4.63 -4.65
N LEU A 117 -5.27 3.39 -4.43
CA LEU A 117 -5.01 2.29 -5.36
C LEU A 117 -6.34 1.80 -5.93
N ASP A 118 -6.49 1.90 -7.23
CA ASP A 118 -7.61 1.33 -7.97
C ASP A 118 -7.15 0.06 -8.68
N VAL A 119 -7.91 -1.01 -8.55
CA VAL A 119 -7.73 -2.27 -9.30
C VAL A 119 -8.97 -2.48 -10.15
N GLU A 120 -8.81 -2.60 -11.45
CA GLU A 120 -9.93 -2.64 -12.40
C GLU A 120 -9.74 -3.72 -13.48
N PHE A 121 -10.82 -4.40 -13.81
CA PHE A 121 -10.88 -5.30 -14.96
C PHE A 121 -11.12 -4.50 -16.24
N ASP A 122 -10.48 -4.89 -17.32
CA ASP A 122 -10.82 -4.41 -18.65
C ASP A 122 -11.78 -5.38 -19.38
N ALA A 123 -12.21 -4.99 -20.58
CA ALA A 123 -13.10 -5.80 -21.39
C ALA A 123 -12.50 -7.16 -21.82
N LYS A 124 -11.18 -7.31 -21.77
CA LYS A 124 -10.43 -8.53 -22.11
C LYS A 124 -10.11 -9.41 -20.88
N ASP A 125 -10.74 -9.12 -19.73
CA ASP A 125 -10.49 -9.81 -18.44
C ASP A 125 -9.06 -9.63 -17.89
N ILE A 126 -8.35 -8.59 -18.34
CA ILE A 126 -7.04 -8.26 -17.80
C ILE A 126 -7.24 -7.33 -16.61
N VAL A 127 -6.55 -7.62 -15.52
CA VAL A 127 -6.59 -6.81 -14.29
C VAL A 127 -5.47 -5.78 -14.31
N TYR A 128 -5.84 -4.54 -14.09
CA TYR A 128 -4.93 -3.40 -14.03
C TYR A 128 -4.96 -2.74 -12.67
N ALA A 129 -3.81 -2.27 -12.23
CA ALA A 129 -3.66 -1.41 -11.08
C ALA A 129 -3.38 0.02 -11.52
N ARG A 130 -3.93 0.99 -10.79
CA ARG A 130 -3.73 2.43 -11.01
C ARG A 130 -3.49 3.11 -9.67
N ILE A 131 -2.40 3.84 -9.56
CA ILE A 131 -2.04 4.59 -8.37
C ILE A 131 -2.28 6.07 -8.64
N ASP A 132 -3.06 6.75 -7.79
CA ASP A 132 -3.39 8.19 -7.91
C ASP A 132 -3.90 8.60 -9.28
N ARG A 133 -4.75 7.78 -9.90
CA ARG A 133 -5.31 8.04 -11.23
C ARG A 133 -4.27 8.23 -12.35
N ARG A 134 -3.02 7.81 -12.12
CA ARG A 134 -1.98 7.79 -13.14
C ARG A 134 -2.24 6.69 -14.17
N ARG A 135 -1.30 6.49 -15.09
CA ARG A 135 -1.38 5.42 -16.10
C ARG A 135 -1.53 4.06 -15.44
N LYS A 136 -2.48 3.27 -15.92
CA LYS A 136 -2.71 1.91 -15.46
C LYS A 136 -1.56 0.98 -15.86
N LEU A 137 -1.24 0.03 -15.02
CA LEU A 137 -0.24 -1.01 -15.23
C LEU A 137 -0.86 -2.38 -14.91
N PRO A 138 -0.38 -3.49 -15.50
CA PRO A 138 -0.87 -4.81 -15.15
C PRO A 138 -0.70 -5.08 -13.64
N VAL A 139 -1.73 -5.67 -13.01
CA VAL A 139 -1.69 -5.94 -11.57
C VAL A 139 -0.53 -6.85 -11.18
N THR A 140 -0.11 -7.76 -12.07
CA THR A 140 1.04 -8.63 -11.85
C THR A 140 2.33 -7.86 -11.62
N THR A 141 2.52 -6.72 -12.30
CA THR A 141 3.68 -5.84 -12.08
C THR A 141 3.70 -5.29 -10.63
N LEU A 142 2.53 -4.91 -10.11
CA LEU A 142 2.41 -4.49 -8.73
C LEU A 142 2.73 -5.65 -7.76
N LEU A 143 2.19 -6.85 -8.03
CA LEU A 143 2.41 -8.02 -7.18
C LEU A 143 3.88 -8.44 -7.14
N TYR A 144 4.59 -8.42 -8.28
CA TYR A 144 6.04 -8.63 -8.33
C TYR A 144 6.80 -7.60 -7.48
N SER A 145 6.40 -6.32 -7.55
CA SER A 145 7.06 -5.28 -6.75
C SER A 145 6.82 -5.42 -5.25
N LEU A 146 5.74 -6.11 -4.86
CA LEU A 146 5.44 -6.46 -3.47
C LEU A 146 6.14 -7.74 -3.00
N GLY A 147 6.96 -8.37 -3.87
CA GLY A 147 7.76 -9.54 -3.53
C GLY A 147 7.09 -10.89 -3.82
N MET A 148 5.95 -10.92 -4.53
CA MET A 148 5.37 -12.17 -5.00
C MET A 148 6.15 -12.65 -6.23
N ASP A 149 6.40 -13.95 -6.33
CA ASP A 149 6.93 -14.59 -7.52
C ASP A 149 5.79 -15.14 -8.40
N GLN A 150 6.15 -15.71 -9.53
CA GLN A 150 5.17 -16.27 -10.47
C GLN A 150 4.37 -17.43 -9.86
N GLU A 151 5.03 -18.29 -9.08
CA GLU A 151 4.41 -19.43 -8.41
C GLU A 151 3.41 -18.95 -7.36
N GLY A 152 3.81 -18.00 -6.49
CA GLY A 152 2.94 -17.41 -5.48
C GLY A 152 1.72 -16.69 -6.07
N ILE A 153 1.85 -16.02 -7.22
CA ILE A 153 0.71 -15.41 -7.92
C ILE A 153 -0.24 -16.50 -8.44
N MET A 154 0.30 -17.56 -9.06
CA MET A 154 -0.53 -18.66 -9.55
C MET A 154 -1.28 -19.36 -8.43
N ASP A 155 -0.61 -19.66 -7.32
CA ASP A 155 -1.22 -20.31 -6.16
C ASP A 155 -2.28 -19.44 -5.47
N ALA A 156 -2.09 -18.11 -5.45
CA ALA A 156 -3.05 -17.19 -4.86
C ALA A 156 -4.34 -17.05 -5.66
N TYR A 157 -4.28 -17.14 -7.00
CA TYR A 157 -5.42 -16.85 -7.87
C TYR A 157 -6.04 -18.07 -8.54
N TYR A 158 -5.35 -19.20 -8.60
CA TYR A 158 -5.80 -20.39 -9.29
C TYR A 158 -5.67 -21.63 -8.43
N ASN A 159 -6.53 -22.60 -8.69
CA ASN A 159 -6.38 -23.93 -8.14
C ASN A 159 -5.27 -24.65 -8.92
N THR A 160 -4.13 -24.87 -8.27
CA THR A 160 -2.99 -25.55 -8.86
C THR A 160 -3.06 -27.05 -8.67
N VAL A 161 -2.47 -27.80 -9.59
CA VAL A 161 -2.34 -29.26 -9.54
C VAL A 161 -0.87 -29.61 -9.74
N ASP A 162 -0.31 -30.34 -8.79
CA ASP A 162 1.08 -30.78 -8.85
C ASP A 162 1.24 -31.98 -9.79
N TYR A 163 2.14 -31.86 -10.75
CA TYR A 163 2.56 -32.94 -11.62
C TYR A 163 3.99 -33.34 -11.30
N LYS A 164 4.25 -34.65 -11.28
CA LYS A 164 5.59 -35.23 -11.15
C LYS A 164 6.04 -35.82 -12.46
N ILE A 165 7.29 -35.61 -12.81
CA ILE A 165 7.87 -36.28 -14.01
C ILE A 165 8.35 -37.64 -13.60
N ALA A 166 7.76 -38.70 -14.20
CA ALA A 166 8.18 -40.08 -14.04
C ALA A 166 9.44 -40.38 -14.89
N LYS A 167 10.09 -41.53 -14.62
CA LYS A 167 11.34 -41.92 -15.28
C LYS A 167 11.25 -42.03 -16.83
N ASN A 168 10.04 -42.27 -17.35
CA ASN A 168 9.76 -42.33 -18.78
C ASN A 168 9.37 -41.02 -19.44
N LYS A 169 9.61 -39.88 -18.76
CA LYS A 169 9.22 -38.53 -19.19
C LYS A 169 7.71 -38.27 -19.26
N THR A 170 6.90 -39.12 -18.64
CA THR A 170 5.45 -38.87 -18.49
C THR A 170 5.17 -38.01 -17.29
N TRP A 171 4.11 -37.20 -17.37
CA TRP A 171 3.64 -36.38 -16.25
C TRP A 171 2.59 -37.17 -15.48
N VAL A 172 2.78 -37.27 -14.16
CA VAL A 172 1.89 -38.02 -13.26
C VAL A 172 1.39 -37.10 -12.17
N THR A 173 0.09 -37.13 -11.90
CA THR A 173 -0.55 -36.42 -10.80
C THR A 173 -1.51 -37.30 -10.04
N LYS A 174 -1.94 -36.89 -8.85
CA LYS A 174 -3.02 -37.57 -8.14
C LYS A 174 -4.35 -37.29 -8.82
N PHE A 175 -5.09 -38.37 -9.08
CA PHE A 175 -6.42 -38.31 -9.66
C PHE A 175 -7.46 -37.95 -8.57
N PHE A 176 -8.19 -36.87 -8.76
CA PHE A 176 -9.29 -36.43 -7.89
C PHE A 176 -10.59 -36.41 -8.71
N PRO A 177 -11.41 -37.51 -8.68
CA PRO A 177 -12.60 -37.62 -9.50
C PRO A 177 -13.57 -36.46 -9.39
N ASP A 178 -13.75 -35.93 -8.17
CA ASP A 178 -14.70 -34.85 -7.91
C ASP A 178 -14.28 -33.49 -8.51
N ARG A 179 -12.98 -33.27 -8.71
CA ARG A 179 -12.47 -32.09 -9.39
C ARG A 179 -12.60 -32.13 -10.90
N ILE A 180 -12.62 -33.31 -11.47
CA ILE A 180 -12.59 -33.53 -12.92
C ILE A 180 -13.98 -33.90 -13.47
N ARG A 181 -14.93 -34.24 -12.59
CA ARG A 181 -16.30 -34.60 -12.99
C ARG A 181 -16.93 -33.52 -13.84
N GLY A 182 -17.36 -33.85 -15.05
CA GLY A 182 -18.01 -32.93 -16.00
C GLY A 182 -17.03 -32.07 -16.81
N THR A 183 -15.71 -32.18 -16.60
CA THR A 183 -14.71 -31.55 -17.48
C THR A 183 -14.28 -32.50 -18.60
N ARG A 184 -14.06 -31.94 -19.78
CA ARG A 184 -13.52 -32.71 -20.91
C ARG A 184 -12.00 -32.53 -20.93
N PRO A 185 -11.21 -33.61 -20.76
CA PRO A 185 -9.75 -33.48 -20.79
C PRO A 185 -9.28 -33.02 -22.18
N ALA A 186 -8.23 -32.18 -22.19
CA ALA A 186 -7.62 -31.70 -23.44
C ALA A 186 -6.75 -32.79 -24.12
N TYR A 187 -6.31 -33.76 -23.32
CA TYR A 187 -5.46 -34.88 -23.78
C TYR A 187 -6.00 -36.20 -23.21
N ASP A 188 -5.65 -37.28 -23.82
CA ASP A 188 -6.00 -38.62 -23.34
C ASP A 188 -5.36 -38.89 -21.99
N LEU A 189 -6.16 -39.33 -21.02
CA LEU A 189 -5.69 -39.73 -19.70
C LEU A 189 -5.42 -41.24 -19.74
N ILE A 190 -4.21 -41.59 -19.31
CA ILE A 190 -3.77 -43.00 -19.26
C ILE A 190 -3.62 -43.39 -17.80
N ASP A 191 -4.24 -44.49 -17.39
CA ASP A 191 -4.02 -45.07 -16.07
C ASP A 191 -2.56 -45.51 -15.94
N ALA A 192 -1.85 -45.02 -14.93
CA ALA A 192 -0.43 -45.29 -14.75
C ALA A 192 -0.12 -46.73 -14.33
N GLY A 193 -1.13 -47.49 -13.85
CA GLY A 193 -1.00 -48.90 -13.42
C GLY A 193 -1.38 -49.89 -14.49
N THR A 194 -2.46 -49.61 -15.25
CA THR A 194 -3.00 -50.51 -16.26
C THR A 194 -2.59 -50.18 -17.69
N GLY A 195 -2.22 -48.89 -17.95
CA GLY A 195 -1.91 -48.39 -19.28
C GLY A 195 -3.15 -48.21 -20.19
N GLU A 196 -4.35 -48.26 -19.62
CA GLU A 196 -5.62 -48.04 -20.35
C GLU A 196 -5.93 -46.54 -20.46
N ILE A 197 -6.61 -46.15 -21.57
CA ILE A 197 -7.04 -44.77 -21.85
C ILE A 197 -8.43 -44.54 -21.30
#